data_6836299c7c30366514c7a7ae23a362d2
#
_entry.id   6836299c7c30366514c7a7ae23a362d2
#
_cell.length_a   1.000
_cell.length_b   1.000
_cell.length_c   1.000
_cell.angle_alpha   90.00
_cell.angle_beta   90.00
_cell.angle_gamma   90.00
#
_symmetry.space_group_name_H-M   'P 1'
#
loop_
_entity.id
_entity.type
_entity.pdbx_description
1 polymer ?
#
loop_
_entity_poly.entity_id
_entity_poly.type
_entity_poly.pdbx_seq_one_letter_code
_entity_poly.pdbx_strand_id
1 'polypeptide(L)'
;KTEFGKMLDSVFVVPPIYDDSYYGFRIHEITEMQVANMGNYAHGNQPAQHMIYLYNYVGQPWKAQWWTREVMDRLYSSKPDGYCGDEDNGQTSAWYVFSALGFYPVCPGSDEYAVGSPLFRKAAIHLENGQTVEIDAPQNCAENRYVGRMTVDGKVTGKTFLEYGELL
;
A
#
# COMPACT_ATOMS: atom_id res chain seq x y z
N LYS A 1 -1.14 -18.22 10.38
CA LYS A 1 -0.35 -17.12 9.79
C LYS A 1 0.51 -17.60 8.62
N THR A 2 1.25 -18.69 8.74
CA THR A 2 2.17 -19.20 7.69
C THR A 2 1.45 -19.53 6.38
N GLU A 3 0.33 -20.25 6.43
CA GLU A 3 -0.44 -20.61 5.22
C GLU A 3 -1.06 -19.38 4.57
N PHE A 4 -1.57 -18.45 5.36
CA PHE A 4 -2.09 -17.19 4.83
C PHE A 4 -0.99 -16.34 4.15
N GLY A 5 0.22 -16.30 4.73
CA GLY A 5 1.36 -15.65 4.11
C GLY A 5 1.73 -16.25 2.75
N LYS A 6 1.71 -17.59 2.61
CA LYS A 6 1.93 -18.27 1.33
C LYS A 6 0.83 -17.95 0.32
N MET A 7 -0.43 -17.86 0.78
CA MET A 7 -1.54 -17.48 -0.08
C MET A 7 -1.36 -16.05 -0.60
N LEU A 8 -0.95 -15.11 0.25
CA LEU A 8 -0.62 -13.74 -0.17
C LEU A 8 0.54 -13.74 -1.18
N ASP A 9 1.59 -14.52 -0.94
CA ASP A 9 2.71 -14.64 -1.89
C ASP A 9 2.22 -15.12 -3.26
N SER A 10 1.29 -16.07 -3.31
CA SER A 10 0.76 -16.60 -4.57
C SER A 10 0.04 -15.55 -5.41
N VAL A 11 -0.61 -14.55 -4.77
CA VAL A 11 -1.29 -13.46 -5.48
C VAL A 11 -0.34 -12.71 -6.42
N PHE A 12 0.91 -12.52 -6.01
CA PHE A 12 1.88 -11.72 -6.76
C PHE A 12 2.72 -12.53 -7.75
N VAL A 13 2.71 -13.86 -7.68
CA VAL A 13 3.57 -14.73 -8.51
C VAL A 13 2.81 -15.62 -9.48
N VAL A 14 1.51 -15.80 -9.28
CA VAL A 14 0.68 -16.57 -10.23
C VAL A 14 0.65 -15.84 -11.57
N PRO A 15 0.93 -16.51 -12.71
CA PRO A 15 0.87 -15.86 -14.00
C PRO A 15 -0.51 -15.23 -14.27
N PRO A 16 -0.57 -14.03 -14.86
CA PRO A 16 -1.83 -13.32 -15.14
C PRO A 16 -2.54 -13.91 -16.38
N ILE A 17 -2.87 -15.20 -16.31
CA ILE A 17 -3.60 -15.96 -17.34
C ILE A 17 -4.99 -16.25 -16.79
N TYR A 18 -6.00 -15.69 -17.46
CA TYR A 18 -7.38 -15.77 -17.00
C TYR A 18 -8.28 -16.41 -18.06
N ASP A 19 -9.21 -17.25 -17.60
CA ASP A 19 -10.36 -17.69 -18.39
C ASP A 19 -11.48 -16.66 -18.19
N ASP A 20 -11.72 -15.83 -19.20
CA ASP A 20 -12.78 -14.83 -19.23
C ASP A 20 -14.05 -15.28 -19.98
N SER A 21 -14.10 -16.56 -20.38
CA SER A 21 -15.22 -17.13 -21.15
C SER A 21 -16.57 -17.00 -20.44
N TYR A 22 -16.55 -17.03 -19.11
CA TYR A 22 -17.75 -16.86 -18.29
C TYR A 22 -18.46 -15.52 -18.52
N TYR A 23 -17.71 -14.45 -18.75
CA TYR A 23 -18.26 -13.10 -18.93
C TYR A 23 -18.75 -12.84 -20.36
N GLY A 24 -18.38 -13.67 -21.34
CA GLY A 24 -18.67 -13.46 -22.76
C GLY A 24 -17.94 -12.28 -23.40
N PHE A 25 -17.16 -11.53 -22.62
CA PHE A 25 -16.24 -10.48 -23.07
C PHE A 25 -15.14 -10.30 -22.03
N ARG A 26 -14.04 -9.66 -22.43
CA ARG A 26 -12.95 -9.34 -21.50
C ARG A 26 -13.31 -8.14 -20.65
N ILE A 27 -13.36 -8.32 -19.34
CA ILE A 27 -13.53 -7.22 -18.38
C ILE A 27 -12.23 -6.42 -18.24
N HIS A 28 -12.35 -5.12 -17.93
CA HIS A 28 -11.19 -4.23 -17.92
C HIS A 28 -10.19 -4.58 -16.80
N GLU A 29 -10.64 -5.06 -15.64
CA GLU A 29 -9.77 -5.46 -14.53
C GLU A 29 -8.80 -6.58 -14.93
N ILE A 30 -9.22 -7.52 -15.77
CA ILE A 30 -8.33 -8.56 -16.29
C ILE A 30 -7.24 -7.94 -17.18
N THR A 31 -7.62 -6.97 -18.03
CA THR A 31 -6.66 -6.26 -18.87
C THR A 31 -5.66 -5.47 -18.03
N GLU A 32 -6.14 -4.76 -17.02
CA GLU A 32 -5.33 -3.98 -16.09
C GLU A 32 -4.32 -4.87 -15.33
N MET A 33 -4.78 -5.99 -14.78
CA MET A 33 -3.88 -6.96 -14.11
C MET A 33 -2.80 -7.51 -15.06
N GLN A 34 -3.13 -7.77 -16.32
CA GLN A 34 -2.17 -8.24 -17.32
C GLN A 34 -1.12 -7.18 -17.66
N VAL A 35 -1.56 -5.93 -17.80
CA VAL A 35 -0.67 -4.78 -18.08
C VAL A 35 0.22 -4.49 -16.88
N ALA A 36 -0.34 -4.50 -15.66
CA ALA A 36 0.40 -4.32 -14.42
C ALA A 36 1.48 -5.38 -14.20
N ASN A 37 1.23 -6.61 -14.67
CA ASN A 37 2.14 -7.76 -14.56
C ASN A 37 2.68 -7.94 -13.13
N MET A 38 1.75 -7.97 -12.17
CA MET A 38 2.00 -8.19 -10.73
C MET A 38 1.22 -9.42 -10.24
N GLY A 39 1.26 -10.51 -10.99
CA GLY A 39 0.47 -11.71 -10.71
C GLY A 39 -1.02 -11.44 -10.87
N ASN A 40 -1.79 -11.89 -9.89
CA ASN A 40 -3.24 -11.68 -9.81
C ASN A 40 -3.62 -10.48 -8.94
N TYR A 41 -2.66 -9.62 -8.60
CA TYR A 41 -2.93 -8.41 -7.83
C TYR A 41 -3.57 -7.33 -8.71
N ALA A 42 -4.84 -7.07 -8.48
CA ALA A 42 -5.65 -6.12 -9.24
C ALA A 42 -5.65 -4.75 -8.54
N HIS A 43 -4.56 -4.00 -8.62
CA HIS A 43 -4.46 -2.70 -7.94
C HIS A 43 -5.49 -1.68 -8.44
N GLY A 44 -5.86 -1.72 -9.70
CA GLY A 44 -6.91 -0.88 -10.28
C GLY A 44 -8.31 -1.18 -9.75
N ASN A 45 -8.50 -2.29 -9.03
CA ASN A 45 -9.76 -2.66 -8.38
C ASN A 45 -9.64 -2.43 -6.86
N GLN A 46 -10.36 -1.47 -6.31
CA GLN A 46 -10.27 -0.99 -4.92
C GLN A 46 -10.38 -2.08 -3.86
N PRO A 47 -11.23 -3.12 -3.99
CA PRO A 47 -11.27 -4.21 -3.03
C PRO A 47 -9.94 -4.96 -2.85
N ALA A 48 -9.01 -4.87 -3.80
CA ALA A 48 -7.71 -5.53 -3.71
C ALA A 48 -6.62 -4.66 -3.06
N GLN A 49 -6.80 -3.35 -2.99
CA GLN A 49 -5.74 -2.40 -2.61
C GLN A 49 -5.18 -2.63 -1.20
N HIS A 50 -6.02 -3.09 -0.25
CA HIS A 50 -5.60 -3.39 1.12
C HIS A 50 -4.74 -4.66 1.24
N MET A 51 -4.75 -5.55 0.25
CA MET A 51 -4.12 -6.88 0.34
C MET A 51 -2.62 -6.83 0.63
N ILE A 52 -1.92 -5.82 0.13
CA ILE A 52 -0.49 -5.61 0.38
C ILE A 52 -0.22 -5.48 1.88
N TYR A 53 -1.06 -4.74 2.60
CA TYR A 53 -0.89 -4.49 4.02
C TYR A 53 -1.24 -5.69 4.90
N LEU A 54 -1.91 -6.72 4.37
CA LEU A 54 -2.18 -7.96 5.08
C LEU A 54 -0.91 -8.73 5.49
N TYR A 55 0.23 -8.44 4.85
CA TYR A 55 1.52 -8.97 5.28
C TYR A 55 1.91 -8.54 6.70
N ASN A 56 1.47 -7.38 7.18
CA ASN A 56 1.68 -6.95 8.56
C ASN A 56 1.01 -7.90 9.56
N TYR A 57 -0.20 -8.38 9.25
CA TYR A 57 -0.98 -9.30 10.11
C TYR A 57 -0.39 -10.71 10.19
N VAL A 58 0.42 -11.10 9.20
CA VAL A 58 1.14 -12.39 9.22
C VAL A 58 2.56 -12.27 9.76
N GLY A 59 3.00 -11.06 10.14
CA GLY A 59 4.32 -10.81 10.70
C GLY A 59 5.42 -10.74 9.64
N GLN A 60 5.08 -10.32 8.43
CA GLN A 60 6.02 -10.15 7.32
C GLN A 60 5.96 -8.71 6.76
N PRO A 61 6.12 -7.66 7.60
CA PRO A 61 5.93 -6.26 7.21
C PRO A 61 6.87 -5.82 6.07
N TRP A 62 8.05 -6.44 5.95
CA TRP A 62 8.98 -6.15 4.85
C TRP A 62 8.39 -6.43 3.47
N LYS A 63 7.48 -7.40 3.35
CA LYS A 63 6.78 -7.67 2.08
C LYS A 63 5.74 -6.58 1.78
N ALA A 64 5.01 -6.11 2.79
CA ALA A 64 4.13 -4.94 2.63
C ALA A 64 4.93 -3.73 2.14
N GLN A 65 6.07 -3.44 2.77
CA GLN A 65 6.95 -2.34 2.40
C GLN A 65 7.50 -2.47 0.98
N TRP A 66 7.89 -3.67 0.58
CA TRP A 66 8.34 -3.95 -0.78
C TRP A 66 7.23 -3.67 -1.80
N TRP A 67 6.09 -4.34 -1.65
CA TRP A 67 5.00 -4.24 -2.62
C TRP A 67 4.38 -2.85 -2.68
N THR A 68 4.27 -2.15 -1.56
CA THR A 68 3.79 -0.77 -1.53
C THR A 68 4.66 0.12 -2.43
N ARG A 69 5.98 0.01 -2.33
CA ARG A 69 6.90 0.78 -3.16
C ARG A 69 6.85 0.35 -4.63
N GLU A 70 6.80 -0.95 -4.91
CA GLU A 70 6.66 -1.47 -6.28
C GLU A 70 5.38 -0.95 -6.95
N VAL A 71 4.26 -0.93 -6.24
CA VAL A 71 3.00 -0.40 -6.76
C VAL A 71 3.09 1.09 -7.03
N MET A 72 3.59 1.88 -6.07
CA MET A 72 3.73 3.33 -6.27
C MET A 72 4.66 3.67 -7.44
N ASP A 73 5.75 2.94 -7.60
CA ASP A 73 6.74 3.20 -8.64
C ASP A 73 6.29 2.73 -10.04
N ARG A 74 5.47 1.68 -10.12
CA ARG A 74 5.13 1.03 -11.39
C ARG A 74 3.74 1.36 -11.91
N LEU A 75 2.78 1.60 -11.03
CA LEU A 75 1.37 1.69 -11.38
C LEU A 75 0.79 3.10 -11.26
N TYR A 76 1.62 4.07 -10.87
CA TYR A 76 1.24 5.48 -10.81
C TYR A 76 2.21 6.35 -11.61
N SER A 77 1.69 7.39 -12.22
CA SER A 77 2.51 8.40 -12.90
C SER A 77 1.85 9.77 -12.85
N SER A 78 2.62 10.82 -13.18
CA SER A 78 2.12 12.20 -13.28
C SER A 78 1.47 12.51 -14.63
N LYS A 79 1.23 11.52 -15.47
CA LYS A 79 0.58 11.68 -16.78
C LYS A 79 -0.94 11.71 -16.63
N PRO A 80 -1.70 12.18 -17.65
CA PRO A 80 -3.17 12.17 -17.63
C PRO A 80 -3.78 10.77 -17.45
N ASP A 81 -3.09 9.72 -17.89
CA ASP A 81 -3.42 8.29 -17.73
C ASP A 81 -2.64 7.63 -16.58
N GLY A 82 -2.40 8.37 -15.51
CA GLY A 82 -1.48 8.02 -14.43
C GLY A 82 -1.97 6.96 -13.44
N TYR A 83 -3.18 6.42 -13.59
CA TYR A 83 -3.71 5.31 -12.79
C TYR A 83 -3.77 4.03 -13.60
N CYS A 84 -3.59 2.89 -12.94
CA CYS A 84 -3.66 1.58 -13.57
C CYS A 84 -5.10 1.01 -13.67
N GLY A 85 -6.10 1.78 -13.32
CA GLY A 85 -7.51 1.45 -13.33
C GLY A 85 -8.33 2.67 -12.96
N ASP A 86 -9.56 2.47 -12.49
CA ASP A 86 -10.45 3.56 -12.13
C ASP A 86 -9.99 4.30 -10.87
N GLU A 87 -10.23 5.61 -10.83
CA GLU A 87 -9.91 6.44 -9.67
C GLU A 87 -10.89 6.23 -8.50
N ASP A 88 -12.15 5.93 -8.83
CA ASP A 88 -13.25 5.57 -7.93
C ASP A 88 -13.45 6.53 -6.74
N ASN A 89 -13.81 7.76 -7.07
CA ASN A 89 -14.23 8.79 -6.12
C ASN A 89 -13.19 9.09 -5.01
N GLY A 90 -11.92 9.02 -5.36
CA GLY A 90 -10.83 9.34 -4.44
C GLY A 90 -10.13 8.14 -3.81
N GLN A 91 -10.64 6.91 -3.97
CA GLN A 91 -10.05 5.74 -3.32
C GLN A 91 -8.63 5.45 -3.80
N THR A 92 -8.41 5.45 -5.11
CA THR A 92 -7.10 5.16 -5.70
C THR A 92 -6.08 6.26 -5.41
N SER A 93 -6.51 7.52 -5.44
CA SER A 93 -5.69 8.67 -5.00
C SER A 93 -5.36 8.59 -3.51
N ALA A 94 -6.35 8.29 -2.67
CA ALA A 94 -6.16 8.19 -1.22
C ALA A 94 -5.18 7.05 -0.87
N TRP A 95 -5.28 5.91 -1.55
CA TRP A 95 -4.32 4.82 -1.35
C TRP A 95 -2.88 5.27 -1.60
N TYR A 96 -2.65 6.00 -2.71
CA TYR A 96 -1.31 6.52 -3.03
C TYR A 96 -0.83 7.51 -1.97
N VAL A 97 -1.67 8.46 -1.55
CA VAL A 97 -1.29 9.47 -0.55
C VAL A 97 -0.94 8.83 0.79
N PHE A 98 -1.79 7.95 1.32
CA PHE A 98 -1.51 7.25 2.57
C PHE A 98 -0.26 6.38 2.47
N SER A 99 -0.12 5.63 1.39
CA SER A 99 1.06 4.78 1.16
C SER A 99 2.35 5.58 1.03
N ALA A 100 2.30 6.75 0.37
CA ALA A 100 3.43 7.67 0.26
C ALA A 100 3.82 8.31 1.60
N LEU A 101 2.86 8.49 2.53
CA LEU A 101 3.11 8.89 3.91
C LEU A 101 3.70 7.75 4.76
N GLY A 102 3.51 6.50 4.34
CA GLY A 102 4.10 5.32 4.98
C GLY A 102 3.17 4.53 5.89
N PHE A 103 1.86 4.74 5.83
CA PHE A 103 0.85 3.97 6.57
C PHE A 103 -0.46 3.88 5.80
N TYR A 104 -1.33 2.95 6.17
CA TYR A 104 -2.62 2.76 5.49
C TYR A 104 -3.71 2.23 6.44
N PRO A 105 -4.93 2.80 6.42
CA PRO A 105 -6.08 2.30 7.18
C PRO A 105 -6.67 1.07 6.48
N VAL A 106 -6.23 -0.13 6.86
CA VAL A 106 -6.65 -1.40 6.22
C VAL A 106 -8.13 -1.69 6.44
N CYS A 107 -8.64 -1.35 7.61
CA CYS A 107 -10.04 -1.55 7.99
C CYS A 107 -10.69 -0.21 8.32
N PRO A 108 -11.46 0.38 7.39
CA PRO A 108 -12.20 1.62 7.67
C PRO A 108 -13.09 1.46 8.90
N GLY A 109 -13.04 2.43 9.79
CA GLY A 109 -13.78 2.41 11.06
C GLY A 109 -13.03 1.78 12.24
N SER A 110 -11.82 1.22 12.02
CA SER A 110 -10.87 0.94 13.10
C SER A 110 -9.96 2.16 13.30
N ASP A 111 -9.32 2.23 14.46
CA ASP A 111 -8.32 3.25 14.80
C ASP A 111 -6.89 2.84 14.43
N GLU A 112 -6.73 1.74 13.67
CA GLU A 112 -5.45 1.11 13.37
C GLU A 112 -4.99 1.43 11.94
N TYR A 113 -3.72 1.83 11.80
CA TYR A 113 -3.03 2.05 10.53
C TYR A 113 -1.86 1.09 10.39
N ALA A 114 -1.85 0.29 9.33
CA ALA A 114 -0.73 -0.59 9.02
C ALA A 114 0.47 0.22 8.51
N VAL A 115 1.66 -0.03 9.05
CA VAL A 115 2.90 0.63 8.65
C VAL A 115 3.40 0.03 7.34
N GLY A 116 3.61 0.91 6.35
CA GLY A 116 4.20 0.60 5.05
C GLY A 116 5.64 1.12 4.93
N SER A 117 5.96 1.70 3.77
CA SER A 117 7.25 2.33 3.48
C SER A 117 7.02 3.73 2.93
N PRO A 118 7.38 4.79 3.65
CA PRO A 118 7.19 6.15 3.17
C PRO A 118 7.94 6.38 1.84
N LEU A 119 7.36 7.21 0.97
CA LEU A 119 7.97 7.57 -0.31
C LEU A 119 8.96 8.74 -0.15
N PHE A 120 8.68 9.64 0.78
CA PHE A 120 9.45 10.86 0.99
C PHE A 120 10.41 10.73 2.18
N ARG A 121 11.49 11.54 2.17
CA ARG A 121 12.41 11.65 3.30
C ARG A 121 11.82 12.45 4.45
N LYS A 122 10.92 13.36 4.15
CA LYS A 122 10.17 14.13 5.14
C LYS A 122 8.79 14.45 4.58
N ALA A 123 7.76 14.33 5.43
CA ALA A 123 6.42 14.81 5.16
C ALA A 123 5.85 15.46 6.42
N ALA A 124 4.92 16.38 6.24
CA ALA A 124 4.20 17.04 7.33
C ALA A 124 2.72 17.11 7.00
N ILE A 125 1.87 16.72 7.95
CA ILE A 125 0.43 16.78 7.84
C ILE A 125 -0.05 17.85 8.84
N HIS A 126 -0.59 18.95 8.35
CA HIS A 126 -1.15 20.01 9.17
C HIS A 126 -2.61 19.68 9.46
N LEU A 127 -2.94 19.49 10.72
CA LEU A 127 -4.28 19.14 11.18
C LEU A 127 -5.11 20.39 11.46
N GLU A 128 -6.44 20.24 11.39
CA GLU A 128 -7.38 21.35 11.64
C GLU A 128 -7.28 21.93 13.07
N ASN A 129 -6.86 21.11 14.04
CA ASN A 129 -6.65 21.54 15.44
C ASN A 129 -5.35 22.33 15.63
N GLY A 130 -4.58 22.59 14.55
CA GLY A 130 -3.32 23.33 14.57
C GLY A 130 -2.09 22.47 14.90
N GLN A 131 -2.26 21.18 15.18
CA GLN A 131 -1.14 20.24 15.35
C GLN A 131 -0.55 19.85 14.01
N THR A 132 0.67 19.32 14.04
CA THR A 132 1.36 18.82 12.85
C THR A 132 1.93 17.44 13.14
N VAL A 133 1.59 16.47 12.29
CA VAL A 133 2.23 15.15 12.27
C VAL A 133 3.43 15.24 11.34
N GLU A 134 4.63 15.03 11.88
CA GLU A 134 5.86 14.96 11.09
C GLU A 134 6.29 13.51 10.87
N ILE A 135 6.56 13.17 9.63
CA ILE A 135 7.10 11.87 9.21
C ILE A 135 8.51 12.12 8.70
N ASP A 136 9.51 11.54 9.36
CA ASP A 136 10.91 11.72 9.03
C ASP A 136 11.59 10.39 8.73
N ALA A 137 12.04 10.22 7.49
CA ALA A 137 12.73 9.06 6.98
C ALA A 137 14.00 9.47 6.19
N PRO A 138 15.02 10.07 6.86
CA PRO A 138 16.09 10.80 6.21
C PRO A 138 16.98 9.92 5.30
N GLN A 139 17.02 8.62 5.54
CA GLN A 139 17.79 7.66 4.75
C GLN A 139 16.96 6.98 3.65
N ASN A 140 15.69 7.36 3.49
CA ASN A 140 14.82 6.76 2.49
C ASN A 140 15.32 7.04 1.06
N CYS A 141 15.40 5.99 0.26
CA CYS A 141 15.69 6.02 -1.18
C CYS A 141 15.13 4.74 -1.84
N ALA A 142 15.36 4.58 -3.13
CA ALA A 142 14.88 3.40 -3.87
C ALA A 142 15.43 2.08 -3.31
N GLU A 143 16.70 2.06 -2.93
CA GLU A 143 17.40 0.89 -2.39
C GLU A 143 17.10 0.69 -0.90
N ASN A 144 16.89 1.78 -0.15
CA ASN A 144 16.69 1.77 1.30
C ASN A 144 15.21 2.03 1.63
N ARG A 145 14.36 1.10 1.22
CA ARG A 145 12.89 1.18 1.34
C ARG A 145 12.32 0.48 2.57
N TYR A 146 13.14 -0.25 3.33
CA TYR A 146 12.68 -1.00 4.50
C TYR A 146 12.81 -0.19 5.79
N VAL A 147 11.76 -0.26 6.61
CA VAL A 147 11.75 0.35 7.94
C VAL A 147 12.47 -0.58 8.92
N GLY A 148 13.72 -0.31 9.21
CA GLY A 148 14.53 -1.09 10.15
C GLY A 148 14.31 -0.68 11.61
N ARG A 149 14.00 0.60 11.85
CA ARG A 149 13.70 1.16 13.18
C ARG A 149 12.68 2.28 13.04
N MET A 150 11.71 2.29 13.92
CA MET A 150 10.71 3.35 13.99
C MET A 150 10.68 3.96 15.40
N THR A 151 10.42 5.25 15.47
CA THR A 151 10.11 5.96 16.71
C THR A 151 8.79 6.70 16.55
N VAL A 152 8.00 6.75 17.61
CA VAL A 152 6.81 7.60 17.72
C VAL A 152 7.05 8.49 18.94
N ASP A 153 6.99 9.81 18.78
CA ASP A 153 7.30 10.80 19.81
C ASP A 153 8.64 10.54 20.51
N GLY A 154 9.66 10.22 19.73
CA GLY A 154 11.01 9.93 20.22
C GLY A 154 11.18 8.57 20.90
N LYS A 155 10.11 7.79 21.09
CA LYS A 155 10.17 6.44 21.69
C LYS A 155 10.29 5.36 20.63
N VAL A 156 11.27 4.48 20.80
CA VAL A 156 11.46 3.34 19.88
C VAL A 156 10.27 2.38 20.00
N THR A 157 9.74 1.97 18.86
CA THR A 157 8.69 0.97 18.78
C THR A 157 9.03 -0.11 17.76
N GLY A 158 8.60 -1.34 18.04
CA GLY A 158 8.63 -2.47 17.09
C GLY A 158 7.25 -2.78 16.50
N LYS A 159 6.28 -1.89 16.72
CA LYS A 159 4.93 -2.05 16.17
C LYS A 159 4.97 -2.00 14.64
N THR A 160 4.12 -2.79 14.01
CA THR A 160 3.83 -2.73 12.56
C THR A 160 2.50 -2.05 12.26
N PHE A 161 1.89 -1.51 13.31
CA PHE A 161 0.64 -0.75 13.29
C PHE A 161 0.78 0.49 14.19
N LEU A 162 0.13 1.58 13.79
CA LEU A 162 -0.03 2.79 14.57
C LEU A 162 -1.51 2.96 14.93
N GLU A 163 -1.80 3.44 16.12
CA GLU A 163 -3.15 3.81 16.52
C GLU A 163 -3.41 5.28 16.17
N TYR A 164 -4.67 5.62 15.90
CA TYR A 164 -5.06 6.99 15.57
C TYR A 164 -4.56 8.02 16.62
N GLY A 165 -4.65 7.65 17.90
CA GLY A 165 -4.15 8.50 18.99
C GLY A 165 -2.63 8.64 19.07
N GLU A 166 -1.87 7.83 18.32
CA GLU A 166 -0.41 7.97 18.19
C GLU A 166 -0.02 8.92 17.04
N LEU A 167 -0.99 9.26 16.18
CA LEU A 167 -0.81 10.18 15.04
C LEU A 167 -1.29 11.62 15.34
N LEU A 168 -1.96 11.83 16.49
CA LEU A 168 -2.56 13.12 16.85
C LEU A 168 -1.90 13.79 18.04
#